data_79ca56119bf1bdd17e04d41a4af043fc
#
_entry.id   79ca56119bf1bdd17e04d41a4af043fc
#
_cell.length_a   1.000
_cell.length_b   1.000
_cell.length_c   1.000
_cell.angle_alpha   90.00
_cell.angle_beta   90.00
_cell.angle_gamma   90.00
#
_symmetry.space_group_name_H-M   'P 1'
#
loop_
_entity.id
_entity.type
_entity.pdbx_description
1 polymer ?
#
loop_
_entity_poly.entity_id
_entity_poly.type
_entity_poly.pdbx_seq_one_letter_code
_entity_poly.pdbx_strand_id
1 'polypeptide(L)'
;MLEINDLTVTLSNRELLHNISVKINTGARVLLSGHNGSGKSTLANTIAGNPTYTIKSGAIIFNGSDITNENTTTRALMGIFLGSQHVPEIPGLSVLSFLKHSCIAHTHFQSGHDLSMGEFLEKLESARTKLNIPQQWLNRSVNVGFSGGERKKIMLLQLIMTQPKLAILDEPDSGADAKTQQLIADTIKSMPDTTFLFISHQQSFTDMISPTDTITLSDGQIVIQ
;
A
#
# COMPACT_ATOMS: atom_id res chain seq x y z
N MET A 1 -7.26 -3.27 14.16
CA MET A 1 -6.09 -3.03 13.30
C MET A 1 -6.05 -1.60 12.78
N LEU A 2 -6.93 -1.15 11.91
CA LEU A 2 -7.13 0.23 11.52
C LEU A 2 -8.53 0.69 11.94
N GLU A 3 -8.62 1.81 12.67
CA GLU A 3 -9.88 2.45 13.02
C GLU A 3 -9.80 3.92 12.61
N ILE A 4 -10.81 4.39 11.92
CA ILE A 4 -10.97 5.77 11.49
C ILE A 4 -12.25 6.28 12.13
N ASN A 5 -12.18 7.40 12.83
CA ASN A 5 -13.28 7.95 13.60
C ASN A 5 -13.57 9.39 13.15
N ASP A 6 -14.75 9.61 12.57
CA ASP A 6 -15.29 10.91 12.14
C ASP A 6 -14.30 11.78 11.34
N LEU A 7 -13.52 11.13 10.46
CA LEU A 7 -12.44 11.74 9.73
C LEU A 7 -12.97 12.69 8.64
N THR A 8 -12.59 13.95 8.70
CA THR A 8 -12.83 14.94 7.65
C THR A 8 -11.50 15.41 7.09
N VAL A 9 -11.36 15.37 5.76
CA VAL A 9 -10.12 15.65 5.05
C VAL A 9 -10.31 16.74 4.01
N THR A 10 -9.35 17.66 3.93
CA THR A 10 -9.35 18.76 3.00
C THR A 10 -8.11 18.74 2.09
N LEU A 11 -8.27 19.30 0.91
CA LEU A 11 -7.21 19.65 -0.02
C LEU A 11 -7.41 21.12 -0.43
N SER A 12 -6.42 21.99 -0.17
CA SER A 12 -6.50 23.41 -0.50
C SER A 12 -7.83 24.06 -0.08
N ASN A 13 -8.26 23.81 1.17
CA ASN A 13 -9.52 24.26 1.78
C ASN A 13 -10.82 23.68 1.21
N ARG A 14 -10.75 22.76 0.24
CA ARG A 14 -11.92 22.01 -0.22
C ARG A 14 -12.02 20.69 0.56
N GLU A 15 -13.16 20.44 1.18
CA GLU A 15 -13.43 19.15 1.81
C GLU A 15 -13.63 18.08 0.74
N LEU A 16 -12.92 16.95 0.91
CA LEU A 16 -12.96 15.80 0.03
C LEU A 16 -13.52 14.56 0.70
N LEU A 17 -13.32 14.44 2.03
CA LEU A 17 -13.92 13.37 2.84
C LEU A 17 -14.66 13.99 4.01
N HIS A 18 -15.82 13.43 4.33
CA HIS A 18 -16.76 13.97 5.30
C HIS A 18 -17.16 12.89 6.32
N ASN A 19 -16.75 13.04 7.59
CA ASN A 19 -17.14 12.18 8.72
C ASN A 19 -16.96 10.68 8.41
N ILE A 20 -15.81 10.31 7.86
CA ILE A 20 -15.49 8.90 7.58
C ILE A 20 -15.26 8.16 8.89
N SER A 21 -16.06 7.14 9.14
CA SER A 21 -15.87 6.22 10.26
C SER A 21 -15.87 4.79 9.74
N VAL A 22 -14.76 4.05 9.97
CA VAL A 22 -14.60 2.68 9.50
C VAL A 22 -13.60 1.92 10.37
N LYS A 23 -13.84 0.62 10.52
CA LYS A 23 -12.94 -0.30 11.21
C LYS A 23 -12.55 -1.45 10.28
N ILE A 24 -11.24 -1.69 10.17
CA ILE A 24 -10.66 -2.78 9.39
C ILE A 24 -9.92 -3.72 10.33
N ASN A 25 -10.28 -4.99 10.32
CA ASN A 25 -9.68 -6.01 11.16
C ASN A 25 -8.33 -6.51 10.60
N THR A 26 -7.50 -7.09 11.46
CA THR A 26 -6.24 -7.71 11.05
C THR A 26 -6.49 -8.87 10.07
N GLY A 27 -5.66 -8.97 9.03
CA GLY A 27 -5.74 -10.03 8.02
C GLY A 27 -6.91 -9.87 7.02
N ALA A 28 -7.75 -8.84 7.15
CA ALA A 28 -8.82 -8.58 6.21
C ALA A 28 -8.28 -8.17 4.82
N ARG A 29 -9.01 -8.55 3.79
CA ARG A 29 -8.84 -8.07 2.41
C ARG A 29 -10.05 -7.22 2.04
N VAL A 30 -9.90 -5.91 2.19
CA VAL A 30 -11.01 -4.95 2.05
C VAL A 30 -10.97 -4.30 0.68
N LEU A 31 -12.05 -4.43 -0.07
CA LEU A 31 -12.27 -3.66 -1.30
C LEU A 31 -12.81 -2.27 -0.94
N LEU A 32 -12.11 -1.22 -1.36
CA LEU A 32 -12.63 0.15 -1.32
C LEU A 32 -13.26 0.48 -2.67
N SER A 33 -14.56 0.43 -2.73
CA SER A 33 -15.40 0.64 -3.91
C SER A 33 -15.96 2.07 -3.96
N GLY A 34 -16.46 2.48 -5.12
CA GLY A 34 -17.12 3.77 -5.35
C GLY A 34 -16.81 4.33 -6.74
N HIS A 35 -17.58 5.31 -7.19
CA HIS A 35 -17.39 5.96 -8.49
C HIS A 35 -16.08 6.77 -8.54
N ASN A 36 -15.65 7.14 -9.76
CA ASN A 36 -14.49 8.01 -9.92
C ASN A 36 -14.75 9.37 -9.26
N GLY A 37 -13.76 9.86 -8.48
CA GLY A 37 -13.91 11.10 -7.73
C GLY A 37 -14.63 10.95 -6.37
N SER A 38 -15.06 9.75 -5.96
CA SER A 38 -15.72 9.55 -4.66
C SER A 38 -14.82 9.74 -3.43
N GLY A 39 -13.49 9.87 -3.60
CA GLY A 39 -12.55 10.10 -2.51
C GLY A 39 -11.67 8.88 -2.14
N LYS A 40 -11.72 7.77 -2.88
CA LYS A 40 -10.95 6.54 -2.58
C LYS A 40 -9.46 6.77 -2.45
N SER A 41 -8.82 7.35 -3.46
CA SER A 41 -7.39 7.66 -3.44
C SER A 41 -7.05 8.73 -2.40
N THR A 42 -7.98 9.66 -2.10
CA THR A 42 -7.84 10.62 -1.01
C THR A 42 -7.74 9.88 0.33
N LEU A 43 -8.65 8.94 0.59
CA LEU A 43 -8.63 8.14 1.82
C LEU A 43 -7.35 7.31 1.93
N ALA A 44 -6.96 6.62 0.86
CA ALA A 44 -5.73 5.83 0.78
C ALA A 44 -4.48 6.67 1.12
N ASN A 45 -4.35 7.83 0.47
CA ASN A 45 -3.23 8.76 0.70
C ASN A 45 -3.25 9.38 2.10
N THR A 46 -4.44 9.70 2.62
CA THR A 46 -4.57 10.24 3.99
C THR A 46 -4.13 9.22 5.02
N ILE A 47 -4.54 7.95 4.89
CA ILE A 47 -4.09 6.87 5.79
C ILE A 47 -2.56 6.70 5.71
N ALA A 48 -1.97 6.83 4.53
CA ALA A 48 -0.51 6.76 4.34
C ALA A 48 0.24 8.00 4.84
N GLY A 49 -0.45 9.07 5.24
CA GLY A 49 0.15 10.29 5.78
C GLY A 49 0.70 11.24 4.70
N ASN A 50 0.11 11.24 3.51
CA ASN A 50 0.51 12.16 2.44
C ASN A 50 0.22 13.62 2.86
N PRO A 51 1.25 14.49 2.96
CA PRO A 51 1.12 15.85 3.49
C PRO A 51 0.29 16.80 2.61
N THR A 52 -0.06 16.38 1.40
CA THR A 52 -0.94 17.14 0.51
C THR A 52 -2.36 17.26 1.07
N TYR A 53 -2.77 16.28 1.89
CA TYR A 53 -4.10 16.23 2.50
C TYR A 53 -4.02 16.67 3.96
N THR A 54 -4.95 17.53 4.37
CA THR A 54 -5.04 18.02 5.75
C THR A 54 -6.22 17.37 6.45
N ILE A 55 -5.96 16.73 7.58
CA ILE A 55 -7.00 16.22 8.46
C ILE A 55 -7.58 17.42 9.24
N LYS A 56 -8.86 17.76 8.98
CA LYS A 56 -9.57 18.87 9.63
C LYS A 56 -10.15 18.44 10.97
N SER A 57 -10.65 17.21 11.06
CA SER A 57 -11.21 16.63 12.28
C SER A 57 -11.18 15.11 12.20
N GLY A 58 -11.41 14.47 13.35
CA GLY A 58 -11.40 13.01 13.48
C GLY A 58 -10.04 12.44 13.82
N ALA A 59 -9.95 11.12 13.82
CA ALA A 59 -8.73 10.41 14.21
C ALA A 59 -8.50 9.15 13.36
N ILE A 60 -7.24 8.79 13.19
CA ILE A 60 -6.78 7.54 12.58
C ILE A 60 -6.00 6.76 13.63
N ILE A 61 -6.52 5.61 14.02
CA ILE A 61 -5.91 4.72 15.01
C ILE A 61 -5.38 3.49 14.28
N PHE A 62 -4.10 3.20 14.43
CA PHE A 62 -3.44 2.06 13.83
C PHE A 62 -2.78 1.19 14.90
N ASN A 63 -3.22 -0.08 15.01
CA ASN A 63 -2.78 -1.01 16.05
C ASN A 63 -2.88 -0.44 17.48
N GLY A 64 -3.93 0.33 17.76
CA GLY A 64 -4.17 0.96 19.06
C GLY A 64 -3.43 2.28 19.29
N SER A 65 -2.58 2.72 18.36
CA SER A 65 -1.86 4.00 18.44
C SER A 65 -2.54 5.04 17.56
N ASP A 66 -2.72 6.24 18.08
CA ASP A 66 -3.19 7.40 17.30
C ASP A 66 -2.06 7.86 16.36
N ILE A 67 -2.30 7.76 15.05
CA ILE A 67 -1.36 8.17 14.01
C ILE A 67 -1.82 9.42 13.27
N THR A 68 -2.84 10.09 13.73
CA THR A 68 -3.50 11.21 13.04
C THR A 68 -2.50 12.28 12.60
N ASN A 69 -1.54 12.60 13.48
CA ASN A 69 -0.53 13.63 13.23
C ASN A 69 0.84 13.06 12.81
N GLU A 70 0.96 11.73 12.65
CA GLU A 70 2.21 11.12 12.24
C GLU A 70 2.49 11.37 10.76
N ASN A 71 3.76 11.62 10.42
CA ASN A 71 4.18 11.82 9.04
C ASN A 71 4.26 10.51 8.26
N THR A 72 4.41 10.62 6.94
CA THR A 72 4.49 9.46 6.02
C THR A 72 5.59 8.47 6.41
N THR A 73 6.77 8.97 6.81
CA THR A 73 7.91 8.11 7.19
C THR A 73 7.60 7.30 8.43
N THR A 74 7.07 7.93 9.48
CA THR A 74 6.68 7.24 10.72
C THR A 74 5.63 6.18 10.43
N ARG A 75 4.59 6.51 9.65
CA ARG A 75 3.53 5.55 9.29
C ARG A 75 4.06 4.38 8.46
N ALA A 76 4.99 4.63 7.54
CA ALA A 76 5.64 3.57 6.79
C ALA A 76 6.45 2.63 7.70
N LEU A 77 7.23 3.18 8.65
CA LEU A 77 7.99 2.42 9.64
C LEU A 77 7.08 1.63 10.60
N MET A 78 5.91 2.14 10.93
CA MET A 78 4.88 1.43 11.72
C MET A 78 4.26 0.25 10.96
N GLY A 79 4.49 0.15 9.65
CA GLY A 79 4.05 -0.96 8.81
C GLY A 79 2.87 -0.62 7.89
N ILE A 80 2.69 0.64 7.52
CA ILE A 80 1.72 1.05 6.49
C ILE A 80 2.46 1.17 5.15
N PHE A 81 2.03 0.40 4.16
CA PHE A 81 2.54 0.44 2.79
C PHE A 81 1.50 1.04 1.85
N LEU A 82 1.93 1.95 0.98
CA LEU A 82 1.09 2.50 -0.09
C LEU A 82 1.65 2.11 -1.46
N GLY A 83 0.95 1.25 -2.17
CA GLY A 83 1.14 0.99 -3.61
C GLY A 83 0.28 1.97 -4.41
N SER A 84 0.79 3.16 -4.69
CA SER A 84 0.05 4.19 -5.41
C SER A 84 -0.07 3.88 -6.91
N GLN A 85 -1.12 4.40 -7.54
CA GLN A 85 -1.34 4.29 -8.99
C GLN A 85 -0.20 4.94 -9.79
N HIS A 86 0.28 6.10 -9.34
CA HIS A 86 1.40 6.81 -9.95
C HIS A 86 2.64 6.66 -9.08
N VAL A 87 3.58 5.85 -9.54
CA VAL A 87 4.82 5.56 -8.82
C VAL A 87 5.93 6.48 -9.34
N PRO A 88 6.59 7.27 -8.48
CA PRO A 88 7.64 8.17 -8.91
C PRO A 88 8.86 7.40 -9.43
N GLU A 89 9.53 7.98 -10.42
CA GLU A 89 10.86 7.56 -10.84
C GLU A 89 11.91 8.21 -9.95
N ILE A 90 12.91 7.43 -9.50
CA ILE A 90 13.99 7.93 -8.64
C ILE A 90 15.32 7.69 -9.35
N PRO A 91 15.77 8.62 -10.21
CA PRO A 91 17.03 8.49 -10.91
C PRO A 91 18.22 8.41 -9.92
N GLY A 92 19.18 7.55 -10.21
CA GLY A 92 20.40 7.38 -9.41
C GLY A 92 20.26 6.49 -8.18
N LEU A 93 19.06 6.14 -7.75
CA LEU A 93 18.83 5.18 -6.67
C LEU A 93 18.49 3.80 -7.24
N SER A 94 19.37 2.81 -7.08
CA SER A 94 19.09 1.45 -7.56
C SER A 94 17.96 0.77 -6.76
N VAL A 95 17.21 -0.13 -7.42
CA VAL A 95 16.19 -0.96 -6.75
C VAL A 95 16.79 -1.70 -5.56
N LEU A 96 17.99 -2.28 -5.71
CA LEU A 96 18.70 -2.96 -4.62
C LEU A 96 18.94 -2.05 -3.42
N SER A 97 19.52 -0.86 -3.65
CA SER A 97 19.80 0.09 -2.57
C SER A 97 18.54 0.57 -1.90
N PHE A 98 17.50 0.87 -2.69
CA PHE A 98 16.20 1.28 -2.15
C PHE A 98 15.59 0.22 -1.23
N LEU A 99 15.52 -1.04 -1.70
CA LEU A 99 14.98 -2.15 -0.90
C LEU A 99 15.79 -2.40 0.37
N LYS A 100 17.13 -2.37 0.26
CA LYS A 100 18.03 -2.57 1.40
C LYS A 100 17.76 -1.53 2.50
N HIS A 101 17.76 -0.23 2.16
CA HIS A 101 17.54 0.82 3.15
C HIS A 101 16.12 0.76 3.73
N SER A 102 15.09 0.48 2.90
CA SER A 102 13.72 0.34 3.36
C SER A 102 13.57 -0.83 4.34
N CYS A 103 14.15 -2.00 4.03
CA CYS A 103 14.09 -3.18 4.89
C CYS A 103 14.84 -2.97 6.21
N ILE A 104 16.05 -2.41 6.16
CA ILE A 104 16.84 -2.13 7.38
C ILE A 104 16.08 -1.18 8.29
N ALA A 105 15.60 -0.04 7.76
CA ALA A 105 14.86 0.95 8.54
C ALA A 105 13.58 0.36 9.16
N HIS A 106 12.83 -0.43 8.38
CA HIS A 106 11.60 -1.07 8.84
C HIS A 106 11.89 -2.12 9.93
N THR A 107 12.88 -3.01 9.72
CA THR A 107 13.23 -4.05 10.70
C THR A 107 13.74 -3.43 12.00
N HIS A 108 14.63 -2.45 11.90
CA HIS A 108 15.13 -1.72 13.08
C HIS A 108 14.01 -1.09 13.90
N PHE A 109 13.07 -0.40 13.24
CA PHE A 109 11.92 0.23 13.90
C PHE A 109 10.98 -0.78 14.56
N GLN A 110 10.73 -1.93 13.90
CA GLN A 110 9.78 -2.94 14.41
C GLN A 110 10.35 -3.82 15.52
N SER A 111 11.62 -4.16 15.48
CA SER A 111 12.24 -5.16 16.38
C SER A 111 13.40 -4.63 17.23
N GLY A 112 13.89 -3.44 16.95
CA GLY A 112 15.10 -2.89 17.58
C GLY A 112 16.40 -3.57 17.13
N HIS A 113 16.33 -4.52 16.18
CA HIS A 113 17.49 -5.25 15.66
C HIS A 113 17.78 -4.85 14.21
N ASP A 114 19.05 -4.89 13.84
CA ASP A 114 19.47 -4.64 12.46
C ASP A 114 19.34 -5.92 11.62
N LEU A 115 18.77 -5.79 10.44
CA LEU A 115 18.71 -6.85 9.45
C LEU A 115 20.14 -7.09 8.91
N SER A 116 20.64 -8.31 9.05
CA SER A 116 21.94 -8.66 8.48
C SER A 116 21.91 -8.68 6.95
N MET A 117 23.06 -8.48 6.31
CA MET A 117 23.18 -8.53 4.86
C MET A 117 22.85 -9.93 4.31
N GLY A 118 23.19 -10.99 5.05
CA GLY A 118 22.88 -12.37 4.65
C GLY A 118 21.36 -12.61 4.58
N GLU A 119 20.64 -12.28 5.65
CA GLU A 119 19.19 -12.40 5.73
C GLU A 119 18.47 -11.56 4.66
N PHE A 120 18.96 -10.32 4.43
CA PHE A 120 18.43 -9.46 3.38
C PHE A 120 18.56 -10.09 2.00
N LEU A 121 19.75 -10.61 1.64
CA LEU A 121 20.03 -11.19 0.33
C LEU A 121 19.25 -12.49 0.10
N GLU A 122 19.13 -13.33 1.12
CA GLU A 122 18.32 -14.57 1.06
C GLU A 122 16.85 -14.24 0.81
N LYS A 123 16.28 -13.32 1.57
CA LYS A 123 14.90 -12.85 1.41
C LYS A 123 14.67 -12.24 0.03
N LEU A 124 15.62 -11.41 -0.45
CA LEU A 124 15.56 -10.76 -1.75
C LEU A 124 15.56 -11.80 -2.89
N GLU A 125 16.46 -12.79 -2.83
CA GLU A 125 16.58 -13.80 -3.86
C GLU A 125 15.33 -14.69 -3.95
N SER A 126 14.77 -15.06 -2.80
CA SER A 126 13.51 -15.78 -2.71
C SER A 126 12.34 -14.97 -3.33
N ALA A 127 12.19 -13.72 -2.92
CA ALA A 127 11.12 -12.84 -3.42
C ALA A 127 11.26 -12.55 -4.92
N ARG A 128 12.48 -12.27 -5.38
CA ARG A 128 12.80 -12.00 -6.80
C ARG A 128 12.44 -13.20 -7.68
N THR A 129 12.83 -14.40 -7.25
CA THR A 129 12.56 -15.64 -8.00
C THR A 129 11.06 -15.91 -8.07
N LYS A 130 10.33 -15.77 -6.95
CA LYS A 130 8.86 -15.90 -6.90
C LYS A 130 8.15 -14.98 -7.90
N LEU A 131 8.64 -13.75 -8.06
CA LEU A 131 8.07 -12.74 -8.93
C LEU A 131 8.60 -12.80 -10.39
N ASN A 132 9.51 -13.72 -10.70
CA ASN A 132 10.20 -13.78 -11.99
C ASN A 132 10.81 -12.43 -12.39
N ILE A 133 11.57 -11.82 -11.47
CA ILE A 133 12.28 -10.55 -11.68
C ILE A 133 13.73 -10.84 -12.07
N PRO A 134 14.21 -10.38 -13.26
CA PRO A 134 15.59 -10.54 -13.67
C PRO A 134 16.55 -9.83 -12.71
N GLN A 135 17.68 -10.48 -12.37
CA GLN A 135 18.66 -9.90 -11.44
C GLN A 135 19.17 -8.53 -11.89
N GLN A 136 19.29 -8.30 -13.19
CA GLN A 136 19.74 -7.01 -13.72
C GLN A 136 18.81 -5.83 -13.39
N TRP A 137 17.51 -6.08 -13.06
CA TRP A 137 16.61 -5.01 -12.64
C TRP A 137 17.00 -4.41 -11.30
N LEU A 138 17.66 -5.17 -10.44
CA LEU A 138 18.10 -4.70 -9.12
C LEU A 138 19.12 -3.54 -9.21
N ASN A 139 19.87 -3.47 -10.31
CA ASN A 139 20.86 -2.42 -10.56
C ASN A 139 20.29 -1.20 -11.27
N ARG A 140 19.03 -1.27 -11.76
CA ARG A 140 18.37 -0.14 -12.42
C ARG A 140 17.86 0.86 -11.38
N SER A 141 17.80 2.12 -11.77
CA SER A 141 17.15 3.15 -10.95
C SER A 141 15.67 2.85 -10.75
N VAL A 142 15.17 3.09 -9.53
CA VAL A 142 13.78 2.76 -9.15
C VAL A 142 12.80 3.40 -10.14
N ASN A 143 12.00 2.56 -10.79
CA ASN A 143 10.95 2.87 -11.75
C ASN A 143 11.39 3.57 -13.04
N VAL A 144 12.67 3.94 -13.20
CA VAL A 144 13.17 4.63 -14.41
C VAL A 144 13.20 3.67 -15.59
N GLY A 145 12.40 3.99 -16.62
CA GLY A 145 12.32 3.18 -17.86
C GLY A 145 11.72 1.79 -17.66
N PHE A 146 11.06 1.52 -16.54
CA PHE A 146 10.27 0.30 -16.37
C PHE A 146 8.91 0.46 -17.04
N SER A 147 8.44 -0.60 -17.70
CA SER A 147 7.07 -0.69 -18.19
C SER A 147 6.06 -0.75 -17.03
N GLY A 148 4.76 -0.56 -17.31
CA GLY A 148 3.72 -0.63 -16.29
C GLY A 148 3.73 -1.95 -15.52
N GLY A 149 3.79 -3.09 -16.22
CA GLY A 149 3.86 -4.41 -15.58
C GLY A 149 5.14 -4.64 -14.76
N GLU A 150 6.28 -4.13 -15.24
CA GLU A 150 7.55 -4.18 -14.52
C GLU A 150 7.50 -3.36 -13.22
N ARG A 151 6.90 -2.17 -13.25
CA ARG A 151 6.68 -1.34 -12.05
C ARG A 151 5.80 -2.06 -11.02
N LYS A 152 4.76 -2.77 -11.47
CA LYS A 152 3.91 -3.59 -10.58
C LYS A 152 4.72 -4.72 -9.92
N LYS A 153 5.61 -5.38 -10.64
CA LYS A 153 6.50 -6.39 -10.05
C LYS A 153 7.48 -5.79 -9.03
N ILE A 154 8.03 -4.60 -9.28
CA ILE A 154 8.87 -3.90 -8.30
C ILE A 154 8.06 -3.52 -7.04
N MET A 155 6.81 -3.05 -7.20
CA MET A 155 5.90 -2.81 -6.09
C MET A 155 5.65 -4.08 -5.26
N LEU A 156 5.39 -5.23 -5.92
CA LEU A 156 5.23 -6.51 -5.23
C LEU A 156 6.51 -6.96 -4.51
N LEU A 157 7.66 -6.72 -5.13
CA LEU A 157 8.96 -7.00 -4.49
C LEU A 157 9.12 -6.18 -3.20
N GLN A 158 8.79 -4.90 -3.23
CA GLN A 158 8.79 -4.05 -2.02
C GLN A 158 7.83 -4.61 -0.96
N LEU A 159 6.61 -4.96 -1.36
CA LEU A 159 5.58 -5.51 -0.47
C LEU A 159 6.07 -6.79 0.24
N ILE A 160 6.63 -7.75 -0.51
CA ILE A 160 7.17 -9.00 0.05
C ILE A 160 8.38 -8.73 0.95
N MET A 161 9.24 -7.80 0.57
CA MET A 161 10.46 -7.48 1.33
C MET A 161 10.16 -6.77 2.65
N THR A 162 9.19 -5.86 2.68
CA THR A 162 8.86 -5.07 3.88
C THR A 162 7.84 -5.74 4.78
N GLN A 163 7.01 -6.66 4.26
CA GLN A 163 5.95 -7.37 5.02
C GLN A 163 5.11 -6.42 5.89
N PRO A 164 4.43 -5.45 5.28
CA PRO A 164 3.70 -4.45 6.05
C PRO A 164 2.53 -5.08 6.82
N LYS A 165 2.11 -4.41 7.88
CA LYS A 165 0.89 -4.78 8.63
C LYS A 165 -0.38 -4.37 7.88
N LEU A 166 -0.32 -3.22 7.18
CA LEU A 166 -1.37 -2.72 6.30
C LEU A 166 -0.79 -2.37 4.94
N ALA A 167 -1.28 -2.99 3.89
CA ALA A 167 -0.97 -2.64 2.51
C ALA A 167 -2.18 -1.99 1.84
N ILE A 168 -2.01 -0.75 1.42
CA ILE A 168 -3.00 0.00 0.66
C ILE A 168 -2.57 -0.03 -0.80
N LEU A 169 -3.40 -0.57 -1.69
CA LEU A 169 -3.10 -0.74 -3.10
C LEU A 169 -4.11 0.05 -3.95
N ASP A 170 -3.67 1.15 -4.53
CA ASP A 170 -4.53 2.02 -5.35
C ASP A 170 -4.41 1.62 -6.83
N GLU A 171 -5.44 0.95 -7.35
CA GLU A 171 -5.56 0.40 -8.71
C GLU A 171 -4.34 -0.46 -9.12
N PRO A 172 -4.01 -1.51 -8.34
CA PRO A 172 -2.86 -2.35 -8.64
C PRO A 172 -2.99 -3.11 -9.97
N ASP A 173 -4.21 -3.33 -10.43
CA ASP A 173 -4.59 -4.02 -11.68
C ASP A 173 -4.61 -3.11 -12.90
N SER A 174 -4.61 -1.78 -12.73
CA SER A 174 -4.68 -0.83 -13.84
C SER A 174 -3.46 -0.96 -14.77
N GLY A 175 -3.71 -1.16 -16.07
CA GLY A 175 -2.66 -1.35 -17.07
C GLY A 175 -1.83 -2.64 -16.94
N ALA A 176 -2.28 -3.58 -16.10
CA ALA A 176 -1.66 -4.89 -15.95
C ALA A 176 -2.33 -5.93 -16.86
N ASP A 177 -1.52 -6.79 -17.49
CA ASP A 177 -2.05 -7.96 -18.20
C ASP A 177 -2.56 -9.03 -17.22
N ALA A 178 -3.32 -10.00 -17.73
CA ALA A 178 -3.93 -11.05 -16.90
C ALA A 178 -2.91 -11.83 -16.07
N LYS A 179 -1.69 -12.05 -16.59
CA LYS A 179 -0.61 -12.74 -15.89
C LYS A 179 -0.10 -11.92 -14.70
N THR A 180 0.05 -10.62 -14.89
CA THR A 180 0.47 -9.69 -13.83
C THR A 180 -0.63 -9.54 -12.78
N GLN A 181 -1.91 -9.46 -13.19
CA GLN A 181 -3.04 -9.44 -12.27
C GLN A 181 -3.09 -10.69 -11.39
N GLN A 182 -2.91 -11.88 -12.00
CA GLN A 182 -2.85 -13.14 -11.26
C GLN A 182 -1.69 -13.12 -10.25
N LEU A 183 -0.50 -12.65 -10.65
CA LEU A 183 0.66 -12.55 -9.77
C LEU A 183 0.41 -11.62 -8.58
N ILE A 184 -0.30 -10.50 -8.79
CA ILE A 184 -0.70 -9.59 -7.71
C ILE A 184 -1.66 -10.30 -6.75
N ALA A 185 -2.70 -10.95 -7.26
CA ALA A 185 -3.69 -11.66 -6.47
C ALA A 185 -3.05 -12.81 -5.65
N ASP A 186 -2.17 -13.60 -6.26
CA ASP A 186 -1.44 -14.67 -5.58
C ASP A 186 -0.52 -14.14 -4.49
N THR A 187 0.13 -13.00 -4.73
CA THR A 187 0.98 -12.35 -3.73
C THR A 187 0.14 -11.90 -2.54
N ILE A 188 -0.99 -11.23 -2.76
CA ILE A 188 -1.92 -10.80 -1.69
C ILE A 188 -2.38 -12.01 -0.87
N LYS A 189 -2.80 -13.10 -1.52
CA LYS A 189 -3.26 -14.32 -0.84
C LYS A 189 -2.16 -15.02 -0.05
N SER A 190 -0.90 -14.89 -0.48
CA SER A 190 0.26 -15.50 0.19
C SER A 190 0.73 -14.76 1.44
N MET A 191 0.08 -13.64 1.80
CA MET A 191 0.44 -12.80 2.94
C MET A 191 -0.74 -12.68 3.94
N PRO A 192 -1.10 -13.77 4.65
CA PRO A 192 -2.29 -13.81 5.51
C PRO A 192 -2.22 -12.87 6.71
N ASP A 193 -1.01 -12.53 7.17
CA ASP A 193 -0.79 -11.63 8.31
C ASP A 193 -0.84 -10.14 7.92
N THR A 194 -0.84 -9.84 6.62
CA THR A 194 -0.99 -8.47 6.11
C THR A 194 -2.47 -8.16 5.89
N THR A 195 -2.92 -7.03 6.39
CA THR A 195 -4.23 -6.48 6.05
C THR A 195 -4.15 -5.71 4.75
N PHE A 196 -5.08 -5.94 3.84
CA PHE A 196 -5.12 -5.26 2.55
C PHE A 196 -6.33 -4.34 2.45
N LEU A 197 -6.09 -3.10 2.04
CA LEU A 197 -7.11 -2.18 1.53
C LEU A 197 -6.79 -1.91 0.08
N PHE A 198 -7.64 -2.35 -0.85
CA PHE A 198 -7.35 -2.18 -2.26
C PHE A 198 -8.50 -1.54 -3.02
N ILE A 199 -8.14 -0.73 -4.01
CA ILE A 199 -9.07 -0.06 -4.92
C ILE A 199 -8.93 -0.75 -6.27
N SER A 200 -10.04 -1.23 -6.82
CA SER A 200 -10.11 -1.78 -8.18
C SER A 200 -11.47 -1.53 -8.79
N HIS A 201 -11.48 -1.34 -10.10
CA HIS A 201 -12.70 -1.23 -10.91
C HIS A 201 -12.97 -2.49 -11.75
N GLN A 202 -12.07 -3.48 -11.71
CA GLN A 202 -12.18 -4.71 -12.49
C GLN A 202 -12.74 -5.85 -11.62
N GLN A 203 -13.96 -6.27 -11.91
CA GLN A 203 -14.62 -7.36 -11.18
C GLN A 203 -13.79 -8.65 -11.22
N SER A 204 -13.22 -8.99 -12.38
CA SER A 204 -12.39 -10.19 -12.53
C SER A 204 -11.18 -10.21 -11.60
N PHE A 205 -10.52 -9.07 -11.43
CA PHE A 205 -9.39 -8.93 -10.49
C PHE A 205 -9.85 -9.01 -9.03
N THR A 206 -10.98 -8.36 -8.72
CA THR A 206 -11.59 -8.42 -7.38
C THR A 206 -11.93 -9.85 -7.01
N ASP A 207 -12.52 -10.61 -7.94
CA ASP A 207 -12.85 -12.04 -7.73
C ASP A 207 -11.60 -12.88 -7.48
N MET A 208 -10.49 -12.59 -8.18
CA MET A 208 -9.19 -13.25 -7.93
C MET A 208 -8.69 -13.03 -6.51
N ILE A 209 -8.86 -11.84 -5.92
CA ILE A 209 -8.42 -11.54 -4.53
C ILE A 209 -9.36 -12.15 -3.51
N SER A 210 -10.66 -12.25 -3.82
CA SER A 210 -11.72 -12.69 -2.92
C SER A 210 -11.74 -11.83 -1.65
N PRO A 211 -12.23 -10.58 -1.70
CA PRO A 211 -12.27 -9.69 -0.55
C PRO A 211 -13.11 -10.29 0.59
N THR A 212 -12.71 -10.00 1.81
CA THR A 212 -13.47 -10.39 3.01
C THR A 212 -14.58 -9.39 3.32
N ASP A 213 -14.36 -8.12 2.94
CA ASP A 213 -15.26 -7.01 3.20
C ASP A 213 -15.21 -6.00 2.05
N THR A 214 -16.26 -5.23 1.90
CA THR A 214 -16.34 -4.11 0.94
C THR A 214 -16.76 -2.85 1.67
N ILE A 215 -16.04 -1.75 1.41
CA ILE A 215 -16.39 -0.41 1.88
C ILE A 215 -16.73 0.40 0.63
N THR A 216 -17.92 0.98 0.58
CA THR A 216 -18.35 1.82 -0.55
C THR A 216 -18.27 3.29 -0.18
N LEU A 217 -17.54 4.04 -0.98
CA LEU A 217 -17.42 5.50 -0.86
C LEU A 217 -18.27 6.19 -1.94
N SER A 218 -19.09 7.15 -1.55
CA SER A 218 -19.82 8.03 -2.45
C SER A 218 -19.70 9.47 -1.95
N ASP A 219 -19.28 10.38 -2.83
CA ASP A 219 -19.19 11.82 -2.55
C ASP A 219 -18.49 12.16 -1.22
N GLY A 220 -17.38 11.46 -0.95
CA GLY A 220 -16.57 11.67 0.25
C GLY A 220 -17.17 11.10 1.53
N GLN A 221 -18.20 10.24 1.46
CA GLN A 221 -18.82 9.58 2.60
C GLN A 221 -18.88 8.07 2.43
N ILE A 222 -18.85 7.32 3.53
CA ILE A 222 -19.10 5.88 3.48
C ILE A 222 -20.60 5.64 3.36
N VAL A 223 -20.98 4.84 2.35
CA VAL A 223 -22.33 4.35 2.21
C VAL A 223 -22.38 2.99 2.89
N ILE A 224 -23.13 2.86 3.97
CA ILE A 224 -23.37 1.59 4.65
C ILE A 224 -24.36 0.81 3.79
N GLN A 225 -23.96 -0.36 3.30
CA GLN A 225 -24.83 -1.33 2.66
C GLN A 225 -25.27 -2.38 3.66
#